data_940577bb348aef7e8fb555f2036aac86
#
_entry.id   940577bb348aef7e8fb555f2036aac86
#
_cell.length_a   1.000
_cell.length_b   1.000
_cell.length_c   1.000
_cell.angle_alpha   90.00
_cell.angle_beta   90.00
_cell.angle_gamma   90.00
#
_symmetry.space_group_name_H-M   'P 1'
#
loop_
_entity.id
_entity.type
_entity.pdbx_description
1 polymer ?
#
loop_
_entity_poly.entity_id
_entity_poly.type
_entity_poly.pdbx_seq_one_letter_code
_entity_poly.pdbx_strand_id
1 'polypeptide(L)'
;VSTEARRFRARRRERGAYSVMVDDETQPREKGRHLSPERSVSLPAEAITLLGQDGSLLQDLSLSIRRELENIVYLGPLRRKPERDYVWNKSKPGEVGSDGHRAIDVLLASALMKGDDQNRIIEGVSKWLVRMKVADRLEVKQLGRSTRYEVVIHSDGIEANLRDVGIGISQVLPVLTVAYFAPAGSTIMLEEPEIHLHPLAQSVLAELFAEVSKERNIQFIVETHSEHLFRRMQTLIARQHLTSSDAAMYFVEKKGRSARMHPLELDDFGRVKNWPQDFFGDALGETREQAALAIRRAKELRAKDGNVSG
;
A
#
# COMPACT_ATOMS: atom_id res chain seq x y z
N VAL A 1 0.73 11.83 -41.03
CA VAL A 1 2.02 12.45 -40.69
C VAL A 1 2.83 11.35 -40.02
N SER A 2 3.78 10.75 -40.76
CA SER A 2 4.72 9.76 -40.26
C SER A 2 5.77 10.52 -39.44
N THR A 3 5.70 10.41 -38.10
CA THR A 3 6.80 10.83 -37.24
C THR A 3 7.85 9.74 -37.32
N GLU A 4 9.00 10.03 -37.94
CA GLU A 4 10.18 9.18 -37.80
C GLU A 4 10.48 9.00 -36.30
N ALA A 5 10.54 7.74 -35.85
CA ALA A 5 10.83 7.43 -34.47
C ALA A 5 12.30 7.84 -34.18
N ARG A 6 12.49 8.90 -33.42
CA ARG A 6 13.83 9.34 -32.99
C ARG A 6 14.24 8.62 -31.71
N ARG A 7 15.52 8.25 -31.65
CA ARG A 7 16.08 7.52 -30.51
C ARG A 7 16.97 8.43 -29.68
N PHE A 8 16.59 8.64 -28.41
CA PHE A 8 17.38 9.40 -27.46
C PHE A 8 18.01 8.46 -26.44
N ARG A 9 19.30 8.62 -26.18
CA ARG A 9 20.05 7.78 -25.22
C ARG A 9 20.99 8.62 -24.38
N ALA A 10 20.86 8.56 -23.05
CA ALA A 10 21.85 9.05 -22.11
C ALA A 10 22.69 7.86 -21.62
N ARG A 11 24.02 7.86 -21.89
CA ARG A 11 24.93 6.79 -21.50
C ARG A 11 25.94 7.27 -20.48
N ARG A 12 26.02 6.57 -19.36
CA ARG A 12 27.07 6.80 -18.36
C ARG A 12 28.43 6.36 -18.91
N ARG A 13 29.43 7.26 -18.85
CA ARG A 13 30.81 6.98 -19.20
C ARG A 13 31.62 6.61 -17.95
N GLU A 14 32.83 6.13 -18.15
CA GLU A 14 33.83 6.00 -17.10
C GLU A 14 34.01 7.32 -16.35
N ARG A 15 34.21 7.28 -15.02
CA ARG A 15 34.28 8.44 -14.13
C ARG A 15 32.97 9.23 -13.91
N GLY A 16 31.80 8.61 -14.17
CA GLY A 16 30.51 9.19 -13.80
C GLY A 16 29.93 10.27 -14.72
N ALA A 17 30.65 10.64 -15.79
CA ALA A 17 30.15 11.57 -16.80
C ALA A 17 29.07 10.89 -17.68
N TYR A 18 28.15 11.68 -18.24
CA TYR A 18 27.13 11.19 -19.19
C TYR A 18 27.37 11.77 -20.59
N SER A 19 27.01 11.00 -21.61
CA SER A 19 26.90 11.47 -23.00
C SER A 19 25.47 11.34 -23.45
N VAL A 20 24.97 12.33 -24.18
CA VAL A 20 23.66 12.31 -24.80
C VAL A 20 23.85 11.97 -26.28
N MET A 21 23.03 11.07 -26.79
CA MET A 21 23.03 10.61 -28.18
C MET A 21 21.63 10.79 -28.74
N VAL A 22 21.55 11.22 -29.98
CA VAL A 22 20.33 11.32 -30.77
C VAL A 22 20.56 10.52 -32.04
N ASP A 23 19.71 9.53 -32.31
CA ASP A 23 19.81 8.61 -33.46
C ASP A 23 21.21 7.99 -33.62
N ASP A 24 21.80 7.59 -32.47
CA ASP A 24 23.15 7.01 -32.32
C ASP A 24 24.31 8.00 -32.58
N GLU A 25 24.07 9.27 -32.87
CA GLU A 25 25.07 10.33 -32.92
C GLU A 25 25.29 10.97 -31.55
N THR A 26 26.54 11.01 -31.12
CA THR A 26 26.92 11.66 -29.85
C THR A 26 26.88 13.17 -30.00
N GLN A 27 26.07 13.84 -29.20
CA GLN A 27 26.00 15.29 -29.19
C GLN A 27 27.30 15.91 -28.65
N PRO A 28 27.76 17.02 -29.25
CA PRO A 28 28.99 17.69 -28.83
C PRO A 28 28.88 18.16 -27.38
N ARG A 29 29.97 18.04 -26.63
CA ARG A 29 30.06 18.45 -25.24
C ARG A 29 30.93 19.69 -25.09
N GLU A 30 30.40 20.74 -24.50
CA GLU A 30 31.23 21.85 -24.03
C GLU A 30 32.04 21.44 -22.80
N LYS A 31 33.31 21.86 -22.74
CA LYS A 31 34.19 21.58 -21.59
C LYS A 31 33.60 22.14 -20.30
N GLY A 32 33.48 21.28 -19.30
CA GLY A 32 33.01 21.68 -17.94
C GLY A 32 31.54 21.42 -17.62
N ARG A 33 30.70 21.04 -18.59
CA ARG A 33 29.27 20.72 -18.33
C ARG A 33 29.09 19.28 -17.88
N HIS A 34 28.36 19.07 -16.80
CA HIS A 34 27.91 17.77 -16.31
C HIS A 34 26.54 17.43 -16.89
N LEU A 35 26.47 16.41 -17.75
CA LEU A 35 25.21 15.91 -18.34
C LEU A 35 24.60 14.78 -17.50
N SER A 36 24.83 14.77 -16.18
CA SER A 36 24.22 13.79 -15.30
C SER A 36 22.73 14.12 -15.09
N PRO A 37 21.84 13.11 -15.06
CA PRO A 37 20.46 13.33 -14.69
C PRO A 37 20.38 14.00 -13.31
N GLU A 38 19.55 15.02 -13.18
CA GLU A 38 19.30 15.66 -11.88
C GLU A 38 18.53 14.74 -10.94
N ARG A 39 17.69 13.88 -11.54
CA ARG A 39 16.97 12.79 -10.89
C ARG A 39 16.95 11.60 -11.83
N SER A 40 16.59 10.43 -11.35
CA SER A 40 16.64 9.17 -12.12
C SER A 40 15.87 9.18 -13.46
N VAL A 41 14.92 10.09 -13.66
CA VAL A 41 14.06 10.17 -14.85
C VAL A 41 14.08 11.51 -15.57
N SER A 42 14.93 12.46 -15.15
CA SER A 42 15.01 13.78 -15.77
C SER A 42 16.37 14.00 -16.44
N LEU A 43 16.36 14.61 -17.63
CA LEU A 43 17.58 15.10 -18.25
C LEU A 43 17.95 16.45 -17.65
N PRO A 44 19.26 16.77 -17.47
CA PRO A 44 19.68 18.07 -17.00
C PRO A 44 19.39 19.14 -18.04
N ALA A 45 19.21 20.38 -17.59
CA ALA A 45 18.89 21.52 -18.47
C ALA A 45 19.89 21.69 -19.63
N GLU A 46 21.18 21.42 -19.36
CA GLU A 46 22.23 21.48 -20.37
C GLU A 46 22.04 20.43 -21.47
N ALA A 47 21.59 19.21 -21.12
CA ALA A 47 21.31 18.17 -22.11
C ALA A 47 20.10 18.54 -22.96
N ILE A 48 19.06 19.14 -22.37
CA ILE A 48 17.87 19.63 -23.08
C ILE A 48 18.27 20.73 -24.08
N THR A 49 19.12 21.66 -23.66
CA THR A 49 19.62 22.74 -24.55
C THR A 49 20.41 22.20 -25.73
N LEU A 50 21.24 21.16 -25.53
CA LEU A 50 22.02 20.53 -26.61
C LEU A 50 21.14 19.83 -27.66
N LEU A 51 19.94 19.43 -27.30
CA LEU A 51 19.00 18.75 -28.19
C LEU A 51 18.16 19.72 -29.05
N GLY A 52 18.30 21.03 -28.84
CA GLY A 52 17.64 22.05 -29.65
C GLY A 52 16.11 21.89 -29.68
N GLN A 53 15.52 21.76 -30.88
CA GLN A 53 14.06 21.63 -31.05
C GLN A 53 13.51 20.33 -30.39
N ASP A 54 14.28 19.28 -30.29
CA ASP A 54 13.87 18.03 -29.65
C ASP A 54 13.92 18.11 -28.11
N GLY A 55 14.61 19.11 -27.58
CA GLY A 55 14.77 19.33 -26.14
C GLY A 55 13.44 19.60 -25.46
N SER A 56 12.54 20.37 -26.06
CA SER A 56 11.20 20.66 -25.51
C SER A 56 10.34 19.39 -25.37
N LEU A 57 10.34 18.53 -26.38
CA LEU A 57 9.61 17.26 -26.34
C LEU A 57 10.13 16.36 -25.21
N LEU A 58 11.45 16.28 -25.05
CA LEU A 58 12.04 15.48 -23.96
C LEU A 58 11.79 16.08 -22.59
N GLN A 59 11.72 17.40 -22.48
CA GLN A 59 11.33 18.08 -21.25
C GLN A 59 9.89 17.75 -20.87
N ASP A 60 8.97 17.82 -21.84
CA ASP A 60 7.55 17.49 -21.62
C ASP A 60 7.36 16.03 -21.24
N LEU A 61 8.07 15.11 -21.91
CA LEU A 61 8.06 13.69 -21.56
C LEU A 61 8.61 13.45 -20.14
N SER A 62 9.75 14.07 -19.81
CA SER A 62 10.35 13.96 -18.48
C SER A 62 9.41 14.51 -17.40
N LEU A 63 8.75 15.62 -17.67
CA LEU A 63 7.77 16.23 -16.78
C LEU A 63 6.52 15.34 -16.60
N SER A 64 6.03 14.74 -17.69
CA SER A 64 4.91 13.81 -17.65
C SER A 64 5.22 12.56 -16.84
N ILE A 65 6.39 11.93 -17.09
CA ILE A 65 6.85 10.77 -16.30
C ILE A 65 6.99 11.15 -14.83
N ARG A 66 7.57 12.32 -14.55
CA ARG A 66 7.72 12.80 -13.17
C ARG A 66 6.38 12.97 -12.47
N ARG A 67 5.39 13.56 -13.13
CA ARG A 67 4.03 13.71 -12.58
C ARG A 67 3.38 12.38 -12.27
N GLU A 68 3.53 11.38 -13.15
CA GLU A 68 3.04 10.02 -12.89
C GLU A 68 3.74 9.38 -11.70
N LEU A 69 5.07 9.54 -11.57
CA LEU A 69 5.81 9.00 -10.44
C LEU A 69 5.51 9.73 -9.12
N GLU A 70 5.24 11.04 -9.17
CA GLU A 70 4.83 11.82 -8.00
C GLU A 70 3.40 11.47 -7.52
N ASN A 71 2.57 10.86 -8.39
CA ASN A 71 1.26 10.31 -8.03
C ASN A 71 1.35 8.94 -7.35
N ILE A 72 2.55 8.35 -7.25
CA ILE A 72 2.75 7.09 -6.52
C ILE A 72 3.05 7.41 -5.07
N VAL A 73 2.19 6.92 -4.17
CA VAL A 73 2.37 7.04 -2.72
C VAL A 73 2.77 5.69 -2.16
N TYR A 74 3.88 5.63 -1.45
CA TYR A 74 4.40 4.39 -0.87
C TYR A 74 4.32 4.41 0.66
N LEU A 75 3.85 3.31 1.24
CA LEU A 75 3.84 3.06 2.68
C LEU A 75 4.38 1.65 2.97
N GLY A 76 5.54 1.61 3.64
CA GLY A 76 6.23 0.37 4.00
C GLY A 76 5.61 -0.35 5.20
N PRO A 77 6.15 -1.54 5.57
CA PRO A 77 5.59 -2.41 6.60
C PRO A 77 5.88 -1.91 8.02
N LEU A 78 7.03 -1.25 8.22
CA LEU A 78 7.43 -0.73 9.53
C LEU A 78 6.94 0.69 9.71
N ARG A 79 5.82 0.85 10.41
CA ARG A 79 5.20 2.15 10.65
C ARG A 79 5.62 2.73 11.98
N ARG A 80 5.77 4.06 12.01
CA ARG A 80 6.23 4.78 13.19
C ARG A 80 5.26 4.57 14.36
N LYS A 81 5.81 4.32 15.54
CA LYS A 81 5.02 4.25 16.79
C LYS A 81 4.42 5.61 17.10
N PRO A 82 3.18 5.67 17.62
CA PRO A 82 2.54 6.91 17.96
C PRO A 82 3.24 7.59 19.15
N GLU A 83 3.21 8.92 19.14
CA GLU A 83 3.60 9.75 20.27
C GLU A 83 2.38 10.06 21.14
N ARG A 84 2.58 10.55 22.36
CA ARG A 84 1.48 10.89 23.27
C ARG A 84 0.76 12.15 22.83
N ASP A 85 1.50 13.11 22.30
CA ASP A 85 0.97 14.35 21.78
C ASP A 85 1.82 14.88 20.62
N TYR A 86 1.26 15.76 19.82
CA TYR A 86 1.82 16.28 18.58
C TYR A 86 1.70 17.81 18.54
N VAL A 87 2.73 18.47 18.02
CA VAL A 87 2.71 19.92 17.83
C VAL A 87 2.08 20.27 16.48
N TRP A 88 1.02 21.06 16.49
CA TRP A 88 0.37 21.52 15.27
C TRP A 88 1.05 22.78 14.70
N ASN A 89 1.65 22.64 13.52
CA ASN A 89 2.38 23.71 12.82
C ASN A 89 1.50 24.55 11.87
N LYS A 90 0.18 24.36 11.90
CA LYS A 90 -0.79 25.07 11.05
C LYS A 90 -0.55 24.88 9.54
N SER A 91 0.10 23.80 9.13
CA SER A 91 0.39 23.49 7.73
C SER A 91 -0.15 22.13 7.36
N LYS A 92 -0.65 21.99 6.12
CA LYS A 92 -1.06 20.69 5.54
C LYS A 92 0.20 19.97 5.07
N PRO A 93 0.46 18.74 5.50
CA PRO A 93 1.56 17.93 4.97
C PRO A 93 1.39 17.70 3.47
N GLY A 94 2.50 17.63 2.74
CA GLY A 94 2.49 17.26 1.33
C GLY A 94 2.43 15.74 1.10
N GLU A 95 2.80 14.96 2.11
CA GLU A 95 2.87 13.49 2.05
C GLU A 95 2.64 12.87 3.43
N VAL A 96 2.33 11.57 3.47
CA VAL A 96 2.22 10.78 4.72
C VAL A 96 3.59 10.26 5.17
N GLY A 97 4.54 10.11 4.24
CA GLY A 97 5.85 9.51 4.45
C GLY A 97 5.81 7.99 4.35
N SER A 98 6.95 7.38 3.99
CA SER A 98 7.06 5.94 3.73
C SER A 98 6.87 5.05 4.97
N ASP A 99 7.06 5.59 6.16
CA ASP A 99 6.81 4.94 7.46
C ASP A 99 5.55 5.49 8.16
N GLY A 100 4.79 6.34 7.49
CA GLY A 100 3.57 6.93 8.04
C GLY A 100 3.80 8.01 9.10
N HIS A 101 5.04 8.53 9.26
CA HIS A 101 5.39 9.47 10.33
C HIS A 101 4.57 10.79 10.31
N ARG A 102 4.00 11.15 9.16
CA ARG A 102 3.13 12.33 8.99
C ARG A 102 1.64 12.02 8.98
N ALA A 103 1.25 10.78 9.20
CA ALA A 103 -0.16 10.40 9.20
C ALA A 103 -0.96 11.21 10.24
N ILE A 104 -0.38 11.42 11.41
CA ILE A 104 -1.04 12.23 12.46
C ILE A 104 -1.11 13.71 12.06
N ASP A 105 -0.09 14.28 11.44
CA ASP A 105 -0.14 15.67 10.95
C ASP A 105 -1.26 15.85 9.91
N VAL A 106 -1.49 14.83 9.06
CA VAL A 106 -2.62 14.82 8.12
C VAL A 106 -3.97 14.80 8.84
N LEU A 107 -4.11 14.00 9.90
CA LEU A 107 -5.32 13.96 10.72
C LEU A 107 -5.54 15.29 11.44
N LEU A 108 -4.50 15.89 12.01
CA LEU A 108 -4.55 17.22 12.62
C LEU A 108 -4.99 18.27 11.60
N ALA A 109 -4.41 18.25 10.41
CA ALA A 109 -4.80 19.16 9.33
C ALA A 109 -6.28 18.99 8.96
N SER A 110 -6.75 17.74 8.83
CA SER A 110 -8.15 17.45 8.52
C SER A 110 -9.12 17.95 9.60
N ALA A 111 -8.74 17.84 10.89
CA ALA A 111 -9.58 18.29 12.00
C ALA A 111 -9.60 19.82 12.17
N LEU A 112 -8.45 20.47 11.98
CA LEU A 112 -8.23 21.84 12.46
C LEU A 112 -8.27 22.88 11.34
N MET A 113 -8.03 22.51 10.09
CA MET A 113 -8.11 23.44 8.97
C MET A 113 -9.55 23.57 8.50
N LYS A 114 -9.99 24.82 8.32
CA LYS A 114 -11.31 25.12 7.76
C LYS A 114 -11.28 24.97 6.24
N GLY A 115 -12.38 24.48 5.67
CA GLY A 115 -12.56 24.31 4.23
C GLY A 115 -13.49 23.16 3.91
N ASP A 116 -13.77 22.94 2.63
CA ASP A 116 -14.71 21.90 2.16
C ASP A 116 -14.27 20.47 2.52
N ASP A 117 -12.97 20.26 2.74
CA ASP A 117 -12.38 18.98 3.13
C ASP A 117 -12.24 18.82 4.67
N GLN A 118 -12.77 19.77 5.47
CA GLN A 118 -12.70 19.65 6.93
C GLN A 118 -13.33 18.35 7.41
N ASN A 119 -12.64 17.66 8.30
CA ASN A 119 -13.02 16.37 8.88
C ASN A 119 -13.12 15.18 7.89
N ARG A 120 -13.07 15.38 6.60
CA ARG A 120 -13.24 14.29 5.61
C ARG A 120 -12.35 13.08 5.85
N ILE A 121 -11.06 13.31 6.15
CA ILE A 121 -10.12 12.21 6.38
C ILE A 121 -10.40 11.53 7.72
N ILE A 122 -10.68 12.30 8.77
CA ILE A 122 -11.01 11.77 10.12
C ILE A 122 -12.30 10.94 10.07
N GLU A 123 -13.32 11.41 9.37
CA GLU A 123 -14.59 10.68 9.21
C GLU A 123 -14.38 9.38 8.42
N GLY A 124 -13.62 9.45 7.31
CA GLY A 124 -13.26 8.27 6.54
C GLY A 124 -12.48 7.25 7.35
N VAL A 125 -11.48 7.69 8.11
CA VAL A 125 -10.70 6.82 9.00
C VAL A 125 -11.58 6.22 10.09
N SER A 126 -12.40 7.03 10.76
CA SER A 126 -13.31 6.54 11.82
C SER A 126 -14.31 5.50 11.29
N LYS A 127 -14.89 5.73 10.10
CA LYS A 127 -15.78 4.75 9.43
C LYS A 127 -15.13 3.37 9.35
N TRP A 128 -13.85 3.30 8.98
CA TRP A 128 -13.16 2.04 8.83
C TRP A 128 -12.74 1.41 10.15
N LEU A 129 -12.34 2.21 11.15
CA LEU A 129 -12.07 1.69 12.50
C LEU A 129 -13.31 1.02 13.09
N VAL A 130 -14.49 1.59 12.90
CA VAL A 130 -15.79 1.00 13.30
C VAL A 130 -16.06 -0.31 12.54
N ARG A 131 -15.89 -0.34 11.21
CA ARG A 131 -16.08 -1.56 10.40
C ARG A 131 -15.13 -2.68 10.77
N MET A 132 -13.90 -2.33 11.14
CA MET A 132 -12.88 -3.26 11.64
C MET A 132 -13.16 -3.73 13.06
N LYS A 133 -14.14 -3.14 13.76
CA LYS A 133 -14.46 -3.39 15.16
C LYS A 133 -13.24 -3.19 16.10
N VAL A 134 -12.44 -2.19 15.82
CA VAL A 134 -11.25 -1.85 16.64
C VAL A 134 -11.42 -0.55 17.42
N ALA A 135 -12.35 0.32 17.00
CA ALA A 135 -12.72 1.52 17.73
C ALA A 135 -14.10 2.05 17.25
N ASP A 136 -14.75 2.85 18.08
CA ASP A 136 -16.02 3.50 17.75
C ASP A 136 -15.77 4.83 17.01
N ARG A 137 -14.69 5.54 17.39
CA ARG A 137 -14.36 6.83 16.78
C ARG A 137 -12.92 7.22 17.10
N LEU A 138 -12.37 8.06 16.22
CA LEU A 138 -11.11 8.79 16.43
C LEU A 138 -11.40 10.27 16.61
N GLU A 139 -10.73 10.91 17.55
CA GLU A 139 -10.89 12.33 17.85
C GLU A 139 -9.52 13.00 18.04
N VAL A 140 -9.41 14.26 17.60
CA VAL A 140 -8.27 15.12 17.88
C VAL A 140 -8.63 16.07 18.99
N LYS A 141 -7.93 16.00 20.13
CA LYS A 141 -8.16 16.88 21.30
C LYS A 141 -6.99 17.83 21.53
N GLN A 142 -7.28 19.10 21.76
CA GLN A 142 -6.28 20.08 22.13
C GLN A 142 -5.93 19.96 23.62
N LEU A 143 -4.62 19.97 23.92
CA LEU A 143 -4.14 19.95 25.30
C LEU A 143 -4.11 21.37 25.90
N GLY A 144 -5.16 21.71 26.67
CA GLY A 144 -5.31 23.02 27.25
C GLY A 144 -5.34 24.14 26.19
N ARG A 145 -4.64 25.23 26.44
CA ARG A 145 -4.51 26.37 25.49
C ARG A 145 -3.17 26.35 24.74
N SER A 146 -2.62 25.16 24.49
CA SER A 146 -1.32 25.00 23.82
C SER A 146 -1.48 24.71 22.31
N THR A 147 -0.36 24.66 21.63
CA THR A 147 -0.30 24.14 20.22
C THR A 147 -0.15 22.63 20.15
N ARG A 148 -0.30 21.91 21.27
CA ARG A 148 -0.17 20.47 21.35
C ARG A 148 -1.55 19.81 21.31
N TYR A 149 -1.63 18.71 20.61
CA TYR A 149 -2.84 17.92 20.40
C TYR A 149 -2.54 16.46 20.65
N GLU A 150 -3.54 15.74 21.13
CA GLU A 150 -3.51 14.29 21.22
C GLU A 150 -4.55 13.67 20.29
N VAL A 151 -4.28 12.44 19.88
CA VAL A 151 -5.24 11.60 19.15
C VAL A 151 -5.84 10.63 20.16
N VAL A 152 -7.16 10.70 20.32
CA VAL A 152 -7.94 9.91 21.27
C VAL A 152 -8.76 8.89 20.47
N ILE A 153 -8.73 7.67 20.94
CA ILE A 153 -9.51 6.55 20.43
C ILE A 153 -10.64 6.27 21.44
N HIS A 154 -11.85 6.21 20.93
CA HIS A 154 -13.04 5.84 21.71
C HIS A 154 -13.41 4.40 21.36
N SER A 155 -13.58 3.54 22.37
CA SER A 155 -14.03 2.15 22.22
C SER A 155 -14.81 1.72 23.46
N ASP A 156 -16.02 1.20 23.27
CA ASP A 156 -16.90 0.69 24.34
C ASP A 156 -17.09 1.67 25.51
N GLY A 157 -17.23 2.95 25.19
CA GLY A 157 -17.37 4.03 26.18
C GLY A 157 -16.11 4.44 26.91
N ILE A 158 -14.95 3.90 26.54
CA ILE A 158 -13.64 4.23 27.09
C ILE A 158 -12.89 5.16 26.12
N GLU A 159 -12.27 6.20 26.66
CA GLU A 159 -11.36 7.08 25.92
C GLU A 159 -9.91 6.73 26.27
N ALA A 160 -9.08 6.52 25.27
CA ALA A 160 -7.66 6.26 25.45
C ALA A 160 -6.82 7.02 24.43
N ASN A 161 -5.64 7.47 24.84
CA ASN A 161 -4.68 8.07 23.91
C ASN A 161 -4.20 7.01 22.91
N LEU A 162 -3.97 7.40 21.66
CA LEU A 162 -3.50 6.50 20.59
C LEU A 162 -2.25 5.71 20.99
N ARG A 163 -1.39 6.25 21.83
CA ARG A 163 -0.21 5.58 22.35
C ARG A 163 -0.51 4.42 23.31
N ASP A 164 -1.65 4.50 24.01
CA ASP A 164 -2.02 3.57 25.08
C ASP A 164 -2.97 2.46 24.60
N VAL A 165 -3.42 2.53 23.31
CA VAL A 165 -4.23 1.47 22.68
C VAL A 165 -3.37 0.36 22.06
N GLY A 166 -4.00 -0.75 21.70
CA GLY A 166 -3.33 -1.87 21.04
C GLY A 166 -2.60 -1.47 19.76
N ILE A 167 -1.44 -2.08 19.52
CA ILE A 167 -0.56 -1.77 18.38
C ILE A 167 -1.27 -1.83 17.03
N GLY A 168 -2.28 -2.68 16.86
CA GLY A 168 -3.01 -2.82 15.61
C GLY A 168 -3.65 -1.52 15.13
N ILE A 169 -4.24 -0.72 16.04
CA ILE A 169 -4.85 0.57 15.68
C ILE A 169 -3.78 1.53 15.17
N SER A 170 -2.66 1.65 15.89
CA SER A 170 -1.57 2.55 15.51
C SER A 170 -0.92 2.15 14.17
N GLN A 171 -0.90 0.85 13.86
CA GLN A 171 -0.32 0.34 12.62
C GLN A 171 -1.26 0.48 11.41
N VAL A 172 -2.57 0.37 11.59
CA VAL A 172 -3.53 0.54 10.49
C VAL A 172 -3.83 2.01 10.21
N LEU A 173 -3.68 2.89 11.18
CA LEU A 173 -4.02 4.30 11.06
C LEU A 173 -3.34 5.00 9.87
N PRO A 174 -2.02 4.85 9.62
CA PRO A 174 -1.39 5.39 8.42
C PRO A 174 -1.96 4.84 7.11
N VAL A 175 -2.37 3.55 7.07
CA VAL A 175 -3.00 2.93 5.89
C VAL A 175 -4.34 3.59 5.59
N LEU A 176 -5.19 3.75 6.61
CA LEU A 176 -6.47 4.43 6.48
C LEU A 176 -6.28 5.91 6.09
N THR A 177 -5.30 6.57 6.71
CA THR A 177 -5.01 7.98 6.43
C THR A 177 -4.58 8.18 4.99
N VAL A 178 -3.63 7.38 4.47
CA VAL A 178 -3.14 7.52 3.09
C VAL A 178 -4.24 7.25 2.06
N ALA A 179 -5.13 6.29 2.33
CA ALA A 179 -6.26 5.97 1.45
C ALA A 179 -7.20 7.17 1.22
N TYR A 180 -7.33 8.06 2.20
CA TYR A 180 -8.16 9.26 2.09
C TYR A 180 -7.37 10.54 1.78
N PHE A 181 -6.07 10.55 2.07
CA PHE A 181 -5.20 11.71 1.86
C PHE A 181 -4.66 11.80 0.44
N ALA A 182 -4.26 10.66 -0.16
CA ALA A 182 -3.70 10.61 -1.51
C ALA A 182 -4.67 11.29 -2.51
N PRO A 183 -4.17 12.05 -3.49
CA PRO A 183 -5.00 12.63 -4.54
C PRO A 183 -5.83 11.57 -5.27
N ALA A 184 -7.01 11.92 -5.77
CA ALA A 184 -7.77 11.05 -6.65
C ALA A 184 -6.95 10.72 -7.91
N GLY A 185 -7.01 9.48 -8.39
CA GLY A 185 -6.20 9.00 -9.52
C GLY A 185 -4.78 8.56 -9.15
N SER A 186 -4.40 8.59 -7.87
CA SER A 186 -3.08 8.12 -7.40
C SER A 186 -2.96 6.61 -7.41
N THR A 187 -1.70 6.13 -7.42
CA THR A 187 -1.35 4.74 -7.09
C THR A 187 -0.81 4.69 -5.68
N ILE A 188 -1.38 3.86 -4.82
CA ILE A 188 -0.92 3.64 -3.44
C ILE A 188 -0.28 2.26 -3.35
N MET A 189 1.01 2.22 -3.01
CA MET A 189 1.77 0.99 -2.78
C MET A 189 1.86 0.74 -1.27
N LEU A 190 1.42 -0.43 -0.84
CA LEU A 190 1.38 -0.83 0.58
C LEU A 190 2.12 -2.14 0.77
N GLU A 191 3.02 -2.20 1.75
CA GLU A 191 3.63 -3.44 2.20
C GLU A 191 3.02 -3.84 3.55
N GLU A 192 2.54 -5.09 3.63
CA GLU A 192 1.95 -5.72 4.82
C GLU A 192 0.96 -4.79 5.58
N PRO A 193 -0.09 -4.26 4.91
CA PRO A 193 -1.03 -3.34 5.56
C PRO A 193 -1.79 -3.98 6.73
N GLU A 194 -1.83 -5.30 6.78
CA GLU A 194 -2.52 -6.11 7.77
C GLU A 194 -1.73 -6.43 9.03
N ILE A 195 -0.46 -6.03 9.11
CA ILE A 195 0.41 -6.40 10.23
C ILE A 195 -0.20 -5.97 11.58
N HIS A 196 -0.16 -6.87 12.57
CA HIS A 196 -0.76 -6.70 13.89
C HIS A 196 -2.29 -6.56 13.96
N LEU A 197 -3.00 -6.77 12.86
CA LEU A 197 -4.47 -6.73 12.85
C LEU A 197 -5.07 -8.11 13.17
N HIS A 198 -6.19 -8.08 13.88
CA HIS A 198 -7.03 -9.28 14.05
C HIS A 198 -7.60 -9.73 12.68
N PRO A 199 -7.83 -11.04 12.45
CA PRO A 199 -8.34 -11.59 11.18
C PRO A 199 -9.55 -10.85 10.57
N LEU A 200 -10.50 -10.42 11.38
CA LEU A 200 -11.64 -9.64 10.91
C LEU A 200 -11.19 -8.32 10.29
N ALA A 201 -10.31 -7.58 10.97
CA ALA A 201 -9.82 -6.30 10.48
C ALA A 201 -8.98 -6.46 9.20
N GLN A 202 -8.19 -7.55 9.09
CA GLN A 202 -7.48 -7.92 7.86
C GLN A 202 -8.46 -8.12 6.68
N SER A 203 -9.60 -8.80 6.91
CA SER A 203 -10.65 -8.95 5.89
C SER A 203 -11.24 -7.60 5.48
N VAL A 204 -11.47 -6.70 6.44
CA VAL A 204 -12.06 -5.37 6.17
C VAL A 204 -11.12 -4.49 5.36
N LEU A 205 -9.79 -4.69 5.42
CA LEU A 205 -8.86 -3.99 4.52
C LEU A 205 -9.15 -4.26 3.04
N ALA A 206 -9.55 -5.47 2.68
CA ALA A 206 -9.92 -5.77 1.29
C ALA A 206 -11.16 -4.95 0.85
N GLU A 207 -12.12 -4.74 1.77
CA GLU A 207 -13.27 -3.88 1.50
C GLU A 207 -12.86 -2.41 1.34
N LEU A 208 -11.93 -1.92 2.19
CA LEU A 208 -11.34 -0.58 2.05
C LEU A 208 -10.76 -0.38 0.66
N PHE A 209 -9.91 -1.31 0.21
CA PHE A 209 -9.25 -1.18 -1.08
C PHE A 209 -10.27 -1.18 -2.23
N ALA A 210 -11.26 -2.06 -2.19
CA ALA A 210 -12.32 -2.13 -3.18
C ALA A 210 -13.19 -0.86 -3.24
N GLU A 211 -13.65 -0.35 -2.08
CA GLU A 211 -14.51 0.83 -2.02
C GLU A 211 -13.75 2.10 -2.40
N VAL A 212 -12.58 2.35 -1.77
CA VAL A 212 -11.81 3.57 -2.01
C VAL A 212 -11.25 3.62 -3.44
N SER A 213 -10.86 2.46 -4.01
CA SER A 213 -10.45 2.38 -5.42
C SER A 213 -11.54 2.93 -6.34
N LYS A 214 -12.80 2.51 -6.15
CA LYS A 214 -13.93 2.97 -6.97
C LYS A 214 -14.33 4.41 -6.66
N GLU A 215 -14.44 4.77 -5.39
CA GLU A 215 -14.90 6.10 -4.96
C GLU A 215 -13.93 7.21 -5.37
N ARG A 216 -12.64 6.93 -5.41
CA ARG A 216 -11.58 7.93 -5.58
C ARG A 216 -10.69 7.70 -6.80
N ASN A 217 -11.00 6.67 -7.62
CA ASN A 217 -10.17 6.26 -8.75
C ASN A 217 -8.70 6.00 -8.34
N ILE A 218 -8.49 5.35 -7.19
CA ILE A 218 -7.16 5.01 -6.66
C ILE A 218 -6.82 3.59 -7.06
N GLN A 219 -5.61 3.37 -7.55
CA GLN A 219 -5.03 2.05 -7.72
C GLN A 219 -4.28 1.65 -6.45
N PHE A 220 -4.58 0.47 -5.89
CA PHE A 220 -3.79 -0.12 -4.80
C PHE A 220 -2.88 -1.21 -5.35
N ILE A 221 -1.59 -1.17 -4.99
CA ILE A 221 -0.63 -2.25 -5.16
C ILE A 221 -0.27 -2.71 -3.76
N VAL A 222 -0.64 -3.94 -3.41
CA VAL A 222 -0.57 -4.44 -2.04
C VAL A 222 0.27 -5.70 -1.98
N GLU A 223 1.36 -5.68 -1.22
CA GLU A 223 2.06 -6.87 -0.77
C GLU A 223 1.44 -7.33 0.54
N THR A 224 1.05 -8.61 0.62
CA THR A 224 0.37 -9.15 1.79
C THR A 224 0.65 -10.63 1.99
N HIS A 225 0.71 -11.06 3.25
CA HIS A 225 0.71 -12.46 3.66
C HIS A 225 -0.63 -12.90 4.27
N SER A 226 -1.67 -12.05 4.20
CA SER A 226 -2.96 -12.32 4.82
C SER A 226 -3.87 -13.19 3.95
N GLU A 227 -4.11 -14.41 4.38
CA GLU A 227 -5.18 -15.25 3.82
C GLU A 227 -6.56 -14.59 3.96
N HIS A 228 -6.79 -13.87 5.06
CA HIS A 228 -8.07 -13.22 5.33
C HIS A 228 -8.37 -12.08 4.35
N LEU A 229 -7.36 -11.27 4.03
CA LEU A 229 -7.47 -10.22 3.02
C LEU A 229 -7.73 -10.84 1.64
N PHE A 230 -6.92 -11.84 1.27
CA PHE A 230 -7.05 -12.54 -0.02
C PHE A 230 -8.43 -13.16 -0.20
N ARG A 231 -8.90 -13.94 0.79
CA ARG A 231 -10.23 -14.58 0.72
C ARG A 231 -11.38 -13.58 0.70
N ARG A 232 -11.23 -12.43 1.36
CA ARG A 232 -12.23 -11.38 1.27
C ARG A 232 -12.27 -10.77 -0.12
N MET A 233 -11.14 -10.56 -0.79
CA MET A 233 -11.12 -10.13 -2.19
C MET A 233 -11.86 -11.11 -3.10
N GLN A 234 -11.63 -12.42 -2.97
CA GLN A 234 -12.39 -13.45 -3.68
C GLN A 234 -13.91 -13.32 -3.41
N THR A 235 -14.29 -13.12 -2.14
CA THR A 235 -15.68 -12.93 -1.74
C THR A 235 -16.32 -11.67 -2.37
N LEU A 236 -15.57 -10.56 -2.48
CA LEU A 236 -16.03 -9.34 -3.12
C LEU A 236 -16.28 -9.52 -4.61
N ILE A 237 -15.46 -10.32 -5.30
CA ILE A 237 -15.68 -10.71 -6.70
C ILE A 237 -16.94 -11.58 -6.79
N ALA A 238 -17.08 -12.62 -5.96
CA ALA A 238 -18.25 -13.49 -5.95
C ALA A 238 -19.56 -12.74 -5.68
N ARG A 239 -19.50 -11.67 -4.89
CA ARG A 239 -20.65 -10.76 -4.62
C ARG A 239 -20.86 -9.70 -5.69
N GLN A 240 -20.05 -9.70 -6.75
CA GLN A 240 -20.10 -8.69 -7.82
C GLN A 240 -19.83 -7.25 -7.33
N HIS A 241 -19.19 -7.09 -6.18
CA HIS A 241 -18.69 -5.79 -5.74
C HIS A 241 -17.45 -5.38 -6.52
N LEU A 242 -16.69 -6.35 -7.01
CA LEU A 242 -15.56 -6.23 -7.95
C LEU A 242 -15.78 -7.21 -9.09
N THR A 243 -15.22 -6.91 -10.26
CA THR A 243 -15.08 -7.91 -11.34
C THR A 243 -13.73 -8.61 -11.22
N SER A 244 -13.57 -9.75 -11.88
CA SER A 244 -12.29 -10.46 -11.95
C SER A 244 -11.17 -9.61 -12.62
N SER A 245 -11.54 -8.60 -13.41
CA SER A 245 -10.61 -7.65 -14.04
C SER A 245 -10.22 -6.46 -13.14
N ASP A 246 -10.98 -6.17 -12.08
CA ASP A 246 -10.68 -5.08 -11.15
C ASP A 246 -9.56 -5.46 -10.16
N ALA A 247 -9.27 -6.76 -10.00
CA ALA A 247 -8.31 -7.27 -9.02
C ALA A 247 -7.32 -8.26 -9.65
N ALA A 248 -6.13 -7.78 -10.00
CA ALA A 248 -5.03 -8.63 -10.45
C ALA A 248 -4.28 -9.20 -9.23
N MET A 249 -4.22 -10.51 -9.10
CA MET A 249 -3.54 -11.20 -8.00
C MET A 249 -2.35 -11.98 -8.52
N TYR A 250 -1.25 -11.94 -7.78
CA TYR A 250 0.00 -12.60 -8.15
C TYR A 250 0.56 -13.38 -6.97
N PHE A 251 1.13 -14.52 -7.26
CA PHE A 251 1.97 -15.27 -6.33
C PHE A 251 3.43 -15.08 -6.69
N VAL A 252 4.25 -14.75 -5.70
CA VAL A 252 5.69 -14.55 -5.88
C VAL A 252 6.43 -15.73 -5.28
N GLU A 253 7.10 -16.50 -6.14
CA GLU A 253 7.89 -17.66 -5.76
C GLU A 253 9.38 -17.37 -5.89
N LYS A 254 10.16 -17.74 -4.87
CA LYS A 254 11.63 -17.70 -4.94
C LYS A 254 12.15 -18.94 -5.64
N LYS A 255 12.85 -18.77 -6.76
CA LYS A 255 13.49 -19.85 -7.50
C LYS A 255 15.00 -19.65 -7.61
N GLY A 256 15.75 -20.25 -6.69
CA GLY A 256 17.19 -20.05 -6.58
C GLY A 256 17.54 -18.59 -6.18
N ARG A 257 18.21 -17.86 -7.08
CA ARG A 257 18.59 -16.45 -6.88
C ARG A 257 17.63 -15.43 -7.49
N SER A 258 16.53 -15.89 -8.08
CA SER A 258 15.53 -15.02 -8.71
C SER A 258 14.16 -15.22 -8.06
N ALA A 259 13.31 -14.21 -8.16
CA ALA A 259 11.89 -14.31 -7.86
C ALA A 259 11.09 -14.39 -9.18
N ARG A 260 10.02 -15.18 -9.18
CA ARG A 260 9.08 -15.27 -10.30
C ARG A 260 7.70 -14.88 -9.83
N MET A 261 7.02 -14.06 -10.61
CA MET A 261 5.65 -13.64 -10.40
C MET A 261 4.74 -14.53 -11.25
N HIS A 262 3.79 -15.20 -10.59
CA HIS A 262 2.79 -16.06 -11.24
C HIS A 262 1.42 -15.36 -11.11
N PRO A 263 0.77 -14.97 -12.21
CA PRO A 263 -0.58 -14.44 -12.16
C PRO A 263 -1.55 -15.53 -11.70
N LEU A 264 -2.46 -15.20 -10.81
CA LEU A 264 -3.55 -16.05 -10.37
C LEU A 264 -4.76 -15.80 -11.27
N GLU A 265 -5.26 -16.84 -11.91
CA GLU A 265 -6.42 -16.78 -12.79
C GLU A 265 -7.71 -16.89 -11.97
N LEU A 266 -8.43 -15.78 -11.84
CA LEU A 266 -9.70 -15.72 -11.14
C LEU A 266 -10.86 -15.91 -12.11
N ASP A 267 -11.88 -16.69 -11.70
CA ASP A 267 -13.16 -16.73 -12.39
C ASP A 267 -14.11 -15.65 -11.84
N ASP A 268 -15.30 -15.52 -12.45
CA ASP A 268 -16.32 -14.55 -12.05
C ASP A 268 -16.95 -14.84 -10.66
N PHE A 269 -16.64 -16.00 -10.09
CA PHE A 269 -17.01 -16.39 -8.73
C PHE A 269 -15.89 -16.17 -7.72
N GLY A 270 -14.78 -15.53 -8.14
CA GLY A 270 -13.61 -15.29 -7.31
C GLY A 270 -12.77 -16.54 -7.00
N ARG A 271 -12.94 -17.63 -7.74
CA ARG A 271 -12.17 -18.84 -7.55
C ARG A 271 -10.87 -18.77 -8.34
N VAL A 272 -9.76 -19.19 -7.73
CA VAL A 272 -8.47 -19.31 -8.41
C VAL A 272 -8.45 -20.65 -9.14
N LYS A 273 -8.21 -20.63 -10.46
CA LYS A 273 -8.15 -21.82 -11.32
C LYS A 273 -6.79 -22.52 -11.26
N ASN A 274 -5.73 -21.77 -11.04
CA ASN A 274 -4.33 -22.20 -11.12
C ASN A 274 -3.61 -22.05 -9.76
N TRP A 275 -4.16 -22.62 -8.69
CA TRP A 275 -3.56 -22.57 -7.35
C TRP A 275 -2.12 -23.08 -7.37
N PRO A 276 -1.15 -22.27 -6.89
CA PRO A 276 0.20 -22.75 -6.60
C PRO A 276 0.17 -23.78 -5.46
N GLN A 277 1.10 -24.73 -5.48
CA GLN A 277 1.30 -25.62 -4.34
C GLN A 277 1.75 -24.79 -3.13
N ASP A 278 1.27 -25.14 -1.93
CA ASP A 278 1.63 -24.53 -0.64
C ASP A 278 1.39 -23.01 -0.55
N PHE A 279 0.43 -22.47 -1.30
CA PHE A 279 0.16 -21.03 -1.38
C PHE A 279 -0.08 -20.37 0.01
N PHE A 280 -0.87 -21.01 0.88
CA PHE A 280 -1.06 -20.60 2.28
C PHE A 280 -0.56 -21.66 3.27
N GLY A 281 0.51 -22.40 2.92
CA GLY A 281 0.89 -23.59 3.62
C GLY A 281 -0.08 -24.75 3.36
N ASP A 282 0.10 -25.87 4.03
CA ASP A 282 -0.76 -27.05 3.88
C ASP A 282 -1.92 -27.07 4.90
N ALA A 283 -2.69 -25.98 4.99
CA ALA A 283 -3.80 -25.91 5.95
C ALA A 283 -4.86 -27.01 5.75
N LEU A 284 -5.05 -27.48 4.52
CA LEU A 284 -5.91 -28.61 4.21
C LEU A 284 -5.27 -29.94 4.61
N GLY A 285 -3.96 -30.12 4.41
CA GLY A 285 -3.20 -31.30 4.85
C GLY A 285 -3.18 -31.38 6.36
N GLU A 286 -2.91 -30.31 7.06
CA GLU A 286 -2.98 -30.22 8.53
C GLU A 286 -4.37 -30.63 9.05
N THR A 287 -5.44 -30.11 8.44
CA THR A 287 -6.81 -30.47 8.82
C THR A 287 -7.12 -31.93 8.56
N ARG A 288 -6.66 -32.50 7.43
CA ARG A 288 -6.81 -33.92 7.12
C ARG A 288 -6.02 -34.81 8.06
N GLU A 289 -4.79 -34.42 8.38
CA GLU A 289 -3.94 -35.13 9.33
C GLU A 289 -4.55 -35.13 10.73
N GLN A 290 -5.02 -33.97 11.20
CA GLN A 290 -5.72 -33.86 12.49
C GLN A 290 -6.96 -34.78 12.54
N ALA A 291 -7.77 -34.79 11.47
CA ALA A 291 -8.94 -35.67 11.38
C ALA A 291 -8.54 -37.16 11.39
N ALA A 292 -7.51 -37.56 10.63
CA ALA A 292 -7.01 -38.91 10.61
C ALA A 292 -6.47 -39.37 11.97
N LEU A 293 -5.70 -38.51 12.64
CA LEU A 293 -5.19 -38.74 13.98
C LEU A 293 -6.30 -38.87 15.04
N ALA A 294 -7.33 -38.00 14.94
CA ALA A 294 -8.50 -38.09 15.83
C ALA A 294 -9.27 -39.40 15.66
N ILE A 295 -9.48 -39.86 14.44
CA ILE A 295 -10.12 -41.15 14.14
C ILE A 295 -9.27 -42.31 14.67
N ARG A 296 -7.96 -42.26 14.47
CA ARG A 296 -7.04 -43.29 14.95
C ARG A 296 -7.07 -43.41 16.50
N ARG A 297 -6.96 -42.27 17.20
CA ARG A 297 -7.06 -42.23 18.66
C ARG A 297 -8.39 -42.73 19.19
N ALA A 298 -9.50 -42.34 18.55
CA ALA A 298 -10.82 -42.84 18.94
C ALA A 298 -10.94 -44.39 18.82
N LYS A 299 -10.34 -44.98 17.79
CA LYS A 299 -10.28 -46.46 17.63
C LYS A 299 -9.43 -47.09 18.70
N GLU A 300 -8.26 -46.53 19.04
CA GLU A 300 -7.37 -47.03 20.09
C GLU A 300 -8.02 -46.99 21.48
N LEU A 301 -8.75 -45.93 21.81
CA LEU A 301 -9.47 -45.82 23.07
C LEU A 301 -10.59 -46.86 23.16
N ARG A 302 -11.42 -47.05 22.14
CA ARG A 302 -12.45 -48.08 22.08
C ARG A 302 -11.89 -49.50 22.22
N ALA A 303 -10.72 -49.77 21.64
CA ALA A 303 -10.06 -51.05 21.76
C ALA A 303 -9.54 -51.32 23.20
N LYS A 304 -9.12 -50.27 23.94
CA LYS A 304 -8.70 -50.37 25.32
C LYS A 304 -9.90 -50.60 26.28
N ASP A 305 -11.00 -49.86 26.05
CA ASP A 305 -12.22 -50.01 26.87
C ASP A 305 -12.91 -51.35 26.65
N GLY A 306 -12.83 -51.94 25.46
CA GLY A 306 -13.34 -53.26 25.16
C GLY A 306 -12.53 -54.42 25.76
N ASN A 307 -11.27 -54.15 26.16
CA ASN A 307 -10.38 -55.17 26.78
C ASN A 307 -10.43 -55.16 28.32
N VAL A 308 -11.15 -54.20 28.94
CA VAL A 308 -11.30 -54.09 30.43
C VAL A 308 -12.62 -54.74 30.90
N SER A 309 -13.49 -55.17 29.96
CA SER A 309 -14.81 -55.74 30.26
C SER A 309 -14.90 -57.26 29.95
N GLY A 310 -13.75 -57.94 29.83
CA GLY A 310 -13.70 -59.38 29.57
C GLY A 310 -13.15 -60.18 30.78
#